data_16f7040bbc83bfb9ad04e882a65fa970
#
_entry.id   16f7040bbc83bfb9ad04e882a65fa970
#
_cell.length_a   1.000
_cell.length_b   1.000
_cell.length_c   1.000
_cell.angle_alpha   90.00
_cell.angle_beta   90.00
_cell.angle_gamma   90.00
#
_symmetry.space_group_name_H-M   'P 1'
#
loop_
_entity.id
_entity.type
_entity.pdbx_description
1 polymer ?
#
loop_
_entity_poly.entity_id
_entity_poly.type
_entity_poly.pdbx_seq_one_letter_code
_entity_poly.pdbx_strand_id
1 'polypeptide(L)'
;LGVLGLITKTVATSGFEIFAAVGIYMLTIATGLSIHIMVVLPLIFFLLTRINPIIHFKAMASAMATAFSTSSSSATLPVTMRCVRENAGVSNETSSFVLPMGATVNMDGTALYECAGVIFISQVLGVDLSMTQQFTIVITALLASIGAAGIPSAGLVMIFIVTQAVGFNDADVAIIIGTMLAVDRPLDMFRTMVNITSDSIGAAVIAHSEGEKLYNT
;
A
#
# COMPACT_ATOMS: atom_id res chain seq x y z
N LEU A 1 -21.76 -4.67 -11.18
CA LEU A 1 -22.79 -5.66 -10.81
C LEU A 1 -22.25 -6.67 -9.79
N GLY A 2 -21.06 -7.28 -9.98
CA GLY A 2 -20.50 -8.26 -9.06
C GLY A 2 -20.29 -7.73 -7.63
N VAL A 3 -19.71 -6.55 -7.47
CA VAL A 3 -19.52 -5.90 -6.15
C VAL A 3 -20.86 -5.62 -5.48
N LEU A 4 -21.85 -5.11 -6.23
CA LEU A 4 -23.20 -4.89 -5.69
C LEU A 4 -23.83 -6.19 -5.21
N GLY A 5 -23.71 -7.27 -5.97
CA GLY A 5 -24.19 -8.59 -5.59
C GLY A 5 -23.53 -9.14 -4.31
N LEU A 6 -22.20 -8.94 -4.18
CA LEU A 6 -21.45 -9.33 -2.98
C LEU A 6 -21.89 -8.52 -1.76
N ILE A 7 -22.01 -7.19 -1.86
CA ILE A 7 -22.49 -6.33 -0.78
C ILE A 7 -23.89 -6.76 -0.36
N THR A 8 -24.81 -6.94 -1.32
CA THR A 8 -26.19 -7.39 -1.03
C THR A 8 -26.21 -8.73 -0.31
N LYS A 9 -25.41 -9.70 -0.78
CA LYS A 9 -25.29 -11.00 -0.14
C LYS A 9 -24.75 -10.87 1.29
N THR A 10 -23.67 -10.12 1.49
CA THR A 10 -23.06 -9.91 2.81
C THR A 10 -24.05 -9.26 3.78
N VAL A 11 -24.77 -8.22 3.36
CA VAL A 11 -25.79 -7.57 4.20
C VAL A 11 -26.91 -8.55 4.55
N ALA A 12 -27.38 -9.34 3.59
CA ALA A 12 -28.46 -10.30 3.79
C ALA A 12 -28.08 -11.47 4.72
N THR A 13 -26.79 -11.87 4.73
CA THR A 13 -26.32 -13.03 5.53
C THR A 13 -25.77 -12.65 6.89
N SER A 14 -25.07 -11.51 7.00
CA SER A 14 -24.32 -11.12 8.21
C SER A 14 -24.95 -9.94 8.98
N GLY A 15 -26.01 -9.34 8.45
CA GLY A 15 -26.66 -8.18 9.06
C GLY A 15 -25.79 -6.91 9.02
N PHE A 16 -26.26 -5.87 9.71
CA PHE A 16 -25.57 -4.57 9.74
C PHE A 16 -24.39 -4.53 10.72
N GLU A 17 -24.26 -5.47 11.64
CA GLU A 17 -23.18 -5.49 12.66
C GLU A 17 -21.78 -5.60 12.02
N ILE A 18 -21.68 -6.31 10.89
CA ILE A 18 -20.42 -6.46 10.18
C ILE A 18 -19.86 -5.12 9.70
N PHE A 19 -20.70 -4.13 9.44
CA PHE A 19 -20.26 -2.80 9.01
C PHE A 19 -19.49 -2.05 10.09
N ALA A 20 -19.79 -2.28 11.37
CA ALA A 20 -19.02 -1.69 12.47
C ALA A 20 -17.60 -2.26 12.50
N ALA A 21 -17.44 -3.58 12.39
CA ALA A 21 -16.13 -4.22 12.33
C ALA A 21 -15.31 -3.78 11.11
N VAL A 22 -15.95 -3.73 9.93
CA VAL A 22 -15.32 -3.24 8.70
C VAL A 22 -14.96 -1.77 8.78
N GLY A 23 -15.77 -0.94 9.44
CA GLY A 23 -15.47 0.47 9.69
C GLY A 23 -14.22 0.65 10.56
N ILE A 24 -14.06 -0.14 11.63
CA ILE A 24 -12.86 -0.16 12.47
C ILE A 24 -11.64 -0.61 11.67
N TYR A 25 -11.78 -1.66 10.87
CA TYR A 25 -10.74 -2.13 9.95
C TYR A 25 -10.28 -1.03 9.00
N MET A 26 -11.22 -0.35 8.33
CA MET A 26 -10.91 0.78 7.44
C MET A 26 -10.15 1.89 8.17
N LEU A 27 -10.60 2.26 9.36
CA LEU A 27 -9.97 3.30 10.17
C LEU A 27 -8.56 2.89 10.60
N THR A 28 -8.36 1.64 10.98
CA THR A 28 -7.04 1.09 11.35
C THR A 28 -6.06 1.19 10.20
N ILE A 29 -6.45 0.73 9.00
CA ILE A 29 -5.60 0.81 7.81
C ILE A 29 -5.34 2.26 7.40
N ALA A 30 -6.37 3.11 7.35
CA ALA A 30 -6.21 4.51 7.01
C ALA A 30 -5.27 5.23 8.00
N THR A 31 -5.36 4.91 9.29
CA THR A 31 -4.45 5.45 10.32
C THR A 31 -3.02 4.96 10.09
N GLY A 32 -2.82 3.65 9.87
CA GLY A 32 -1.50 3.08 9.60
C GLY A 32 -0.85 3.70 8.36
N LEU A 33 -1.58 3.80 7.24
CA LEU A 33 -1.11 4.45 6.02
C LEU A 33 -0.82 5.94 6.23
N SER A 34 -1.64 6.64 7.04
CA SER A 34 -1.41 8.06 7.37
C SER A 34 -0.13 8.24 8.18
N ILE A 35 0.11 7.42 9.20
CA ILE A 35 1.35 7.45 9.98
C ILE A 35 2.54 7.15 9.05
N HIS A 36 2.41 6.16 8.16
CA HIS A 36 3.48 5.80 7.25
C HIS A 36 3.85 6.94 6.31
N ILE A 37 2.88 7.55 5.62
CA ILE A 37 3.14 8.61 4.64
C ILE A 37 3.50 9.96 5.29
N MET A 38 2.95 10.27 6.49
CA MET A 38 3.15 11.58 7.13
C MET A 38 4.29 11.61 8.14
N VAL A 39 4.72 10.46 8.65
CA VAL A 39 5.77 10.37 9.67
C VAL A 39 6.94 9.52 9.19
N VAL A 40 6.70 8.26 8.82
CA VAL A 40 7.77 7.30 8.53
C VAL A 40 8.53 7.69 7.26
N LEU A 41 7.83 7.88 6.13
CA LEU A 41 8.45 8.23 4.85
C LEU A 41 9.17 9.59 4.90
N PRO A 42 8.59 10.69 5.45
CA PRO A 42 9.30 11.94 5.63
C PRO A 42 10.54 11.83 6.51
N LEU A 43 10.45 11.03 7.59
CA LEU A 43 11.58 10.82 8.48
C LEU A 43 12.74 10.10 7.77
N ILE A 44 12.46 9.02 7.05
CA ILE A 44 13.44 8.28 6.25
C ILE A 44 14.10 9.23 5.24
N PHE A 45 13.30 9.97 4.47
CA PHE A 45 13.80 10.92 3.48
C PHE A 45 14.72 11.98 4.11
N PHE A 46 14.28 12.60 5.21
CA PHE A 46 15.08 13.61 5.90
C PHE A 46 16.37 13.07 6.49
N LEU A 47 16.34 11.88 7.11
CA LEU A 47 17.53 11.28 7.71
C LEU A 47 18.59 10.96 6.65
N LEU A 48 18.18 10.52 5.46
CA LEU A 48 19.08 10.08 4.40
C LEU A 48 19.56 11.24 3.50
N THR A 49 18.73 12.26 3.28
CA THR A 49 19.07 13.36 2.36
C THR A 49 19.36 14.69 3.05
N ARG A 50 18.87 14.88 4.28
CA ARG A 50 18.86 16.17 5.00
C ARG A 50 18.06 17.27 4.29
N ILE A 51 17.26 16.93 3.29
CA ILE A 51 16.36 17.84 2.56
C ILE A 51 15.00 17.86 3.26
N ASN A 52 14.33 19.02 3.24
CA ASN A 52 13.00 19.16 3.82
C ASN A 52 11.98 18.29 3.03
N PRO A 53 11.32 17.30 3.67
CA PRO A 53 10.38 16.40 2.99
C PRO A 53 9.21 17.10 2.32
N ILE A 54 8.78 18.25 2.81
CA ILE A 54 7.67 19.02 2.22
C ILE A 54 7.97 19.41 0.78
N ILE A 55 9.24 19.66 0.44
CA ILE A 55 9.65 19.99 -0.93
C ILE A 55 9.39 18.77 -1.84
N HIS A 56 9.75 17.58 -1.39
CA HIS A 56 9.50 16.34 -2.14
C HIS A 56 8.00 16.09 -2.34
N PHE A 57 7.19 16.21 -1.28
CA PHE A 57 5.74 16.03 -1.39
C PHE A 57 5.09 17.02 -2.36
N LYS A 58 5.53 18.27 -2.37
CA LYS A 58 5.08 19.28 -3.35
C LYS A 58 5.47 18.89 -4.78
N ALA A 59 6.69 18.42 -4.98
CA ALA A 59 7.18 17.97 -6.27
C ALA A 59 6.37 16.78 -6.81
N MET A 60 5.91 15.90 -5.92
CA MET A 60 5.19 14.67 -6.26
C MET A 60 3.65 14.80 -6.23
N ALA A 61 3.08 15.98 -5.92
CA ALA A 61 1.64 16.15 -5.71
C ALA A 61 0.78 15.64 -6.89
N SER A 62 1.20 15.88 -8.13
CA SER A 62 0.48 15.39 -9.32
C SER A 62 0.51 13.86 -9.44
N ALA A 63 1.65 13.23 -9.14
CA ALA A 63 1.76 11.78 -9.14
C ALA A 63 0.91 11.15 -8.02
N MET A 64 0.94 11.73 -6.83
CA MET A 64 0.12 11.30 -5.68
C MET A 64 -1.39 11.38 -6.00
N ALA A 65 -1.85 12.48 -6.60
CA ALA A 65 -3.25 12.63 -7.02
C ALA A 65 -3.64 11.61 -8.11
N THR A 66 -2.74 11.34 -9.06
CA THR A 66 -2.96 10.33 -10.11
C THR A 66 -3.02 8.92 -9.52
N ALA A 67 -2.11 8.57 -8.61
CA ALA A 67 -2.12 7.27 -7.92
C ALA A 67 -3.40 7.06 -7.11
N PHE A 68 -3.82 8.08 -6.37
CA PHE A 68 -5.07 8.06 -5.61
C PHE A 68 -6.28 7.83 -6.52
N SER A 69 -6.33 8.44 -7.70
CA SER A 69 -7.47 8.27 -8.61
C SER A 69 -7.47 6.97 -9.40
N THR A 70 -6.29 6.45 -9.76
CA THR A 70 -6.15 5.23 -10.58
C THR A 70 -6.13 3.94 -9.77
N SER A 71 -5.65 3.98 -8.52
CA SER A 71 -5.30 2.81 -7.69
C SER A 71 -4.35 1.84 -8.41
N SER A 72 -3.44 2.36 -9.24
CA SER A 72 -2.50 1.55 -10.00
C SER A 72 -1.15 2.25 -10.08
N SER A 73 -0.13 1.68 -9.42
CA SER A 73 1.25 2.15 -9.50
C SER A 73 1.77 2.09 -10.93
N SER A 74 1.44 1.02 -11.66
CA SER A 74 1.84 0.86 -13.07
C SER A 74 1.21 1.91 -13.99
N ALA A 75 -0.07 2.23 -13.82
CA ALA A 75 -0.74 3.28 -14.60
C ALA A 75 -0.23 4.69 -14.23
N THR A 76 0.21 4.89 -13.00
CA THR A 76 0.76 6.16 -12.50
C THR A 76 2.22 6.36 -12.86
N LEU A 77 2.96 5.29 -13.17
CA LEU A 77 4.40 5.31 -13.39
C LEU A 77 4.89 6.41 -14.36
N PRO A 78 4.26 6.67 -15.52
CA PRO A 78 4.70 7.77 -16.40
C PRO A 78 4.62 9.14 -15.72
N VAL A 79 3.60 9.38 -14.90
CA VAL A 79 3.44 10.65 -14.17
C VAL A 79 4.46 10.74 -13.04
N THR A 80 4.70 9.64 -12.30
CA THR A 80 5.72 9.54 -11.26
C THR A 80 7.11 9.85 -11.82
N MET A 81 7.47 9.22 -12.96
CA MET A 81 8.75 9.46 -13.64
C MET A 81 8.92 10.92 -14.05
N ARG A 82 7.87 11.53 -14.61
CA ARG A 82 7.89 12.95 -14.98
C ARG A 82 8.10 13.84 -13.76
N CYS A 83 7.33 13.65 -12.70
CA CYS A 83 7.44 14.45 -11.47
C CYS A 83 8.83 14.33 -10.83
N VAL A 84 9.38 13.11 -10.76
CA VAL A 84 10.71 12.86 -10.19
C VAL A 84 11.81 13.55 -11.00
N ARG A 85 11.72 13.55 -12.34
CA ARG A 85 12.72 14.20 -13.20
C ARG A 85 12.57 15.73 -13.22
N GLU A 86 11.37 16.22 -13.52
CA GLU A 86 11.15 17.63 -13.80
C GLU A 86 11.06 18.46 -12.51
N ASN A 87 10.45 17.91 -11.45
CA ASN A 87 10.22 18.66 -10.21
C ASN A 87 11.23 18.35 -9.11
N ALA A 88 11.71 17.10 -9.02
CA ALA A 88 12.70 16.71 -8.01
C ALA A 88 14.14 16.79 -8.52
N GLY A 89 14.37 16.81 -9.85
CA GLY A 89 15.69 16.94 -10.45
C GLY A 89 16.50 15.65 -10.51
N VAL A 90 15.84 14.49 -10.33
CA VAL A 90 16.49 13.18 -10.45
C VAL A 90 16.80 12.88 -11.92
N SER A 91 17.98 12.36 -12.19
CA SER A 91 18.42 12.03 -13.55
C SER A 91 17.50 11.01 -14.25
N ASN A 92 17.57 11.00 -15.58
CA ASN A 92 16.87 9.98 -16.36
C ASN A 92 17.41 8.59 -16.08
N GLU A 93 18.69 8.45 -15.81
CA GLU A 93 19.34 7.16 -15.52
C GLU A 93 18.79 6.56 -14.23
N THR A 94 18.86 7.29 -13.11
CA THR A 94 18.35 6.85 -11.82
C THR A 94 16.84 6.59 -11.86
N SER A 95 16.05 7.52 -12.40
CA SER A 95 14.60 7.40 -12.42
C SER A 95 14.10 6.25 -13.30
N SER A 96 14.74 5.98 -14.46
CA SER A 96 14.34 4.90 -15.37
C SER A 96 14.66 3.51 -14.84
N PHE A 97 15.58 3.39 -13.90
CA PHE A 97 15.91 2.14 -13.24
C PHE A 97 15.06 1.92 -11.98
N VAL A 98 15.06 2.92 -11.10
CA VAL A 98 14.45 2.78 -9.75
C VAL A 98 12.92 2.71 -9.80
N LEU A 99 12.27 3.59 -10.55
CA LEU A 99 10.80 3.70 -10.49
C LEU A 99 10.05 2.53 -11.12
N PRO A 100 10.46 1.96 -12.28
CA PRO A 100 9.82 0.76 -12.80
C PRO A 100 10.00 -0.46 -11.90
N MET A 101 11.15 -0.58 -11.22
CA MET A 101 11.39 -1.63 -10.23
C MET A 101 10.53 -1.39 -8.99
N GLY A 102 10.51 -0.16 -8.45
CA GLY A 102 9.70 0.21 -7.28
C GLY A 102 8.23 -0.10 -7.47
N ALA A 103 7.66 0.26 -8.62
CA ALA A 103 6.24 0.03 -8.93
C ALA A 103 5.78 -1.44 -8.84
N THR A 104 6.71 -2.39 -8.73
CA THR A 104 6.43 -3.84 -8.59
C THR A 104 7.06 -4.46 -7.35
N VAL A 105 8.19 -3.95 -6.87
CA VAL A 105 8.97 -4.56 -5.77
C VAL A 105 8.76 -3.81 -4.45
N ASN A 106 8.58 -2.49 -4.50
CA ASN A 106 8.44 -1.65 -3.31
C ASN A 106 6.98 -1.28 -3.06
N MET A 107 6.22 -2.20 -2.46
CA MET A 107 4.81 -2.01 -2.14
C MET A 107 4.58 -2.01 -0.63
N ASP A 108 5.20 -1.08 0.08
CA ASP A 108 5.17 -0.93 1.54
C ASP A 108 3.75 -0.67 2.11
N GLY A 109 2.96 0.17 1.44
CA GLY A 109 1.55 0.35 1.78
C GLY A 109 0.73 -0.92 1.57
N THR A 110 1.09 -1.76 0.59
CA THR A 110 0.43 -3.05 0.33
C THR A 110 0.79 -4.06 1.43
N ALA A 111 2.06 -4.17 1.82
CA ALA A 111 2.49 -5.02 2.92
C ALA A 111 1.78 -4.67 4.24
N LEU A 112 1.66 -3.37 4.56
CA LEU A 112 0.91 -2.89 5.72
C LEU A 112 -0.57 -3.32 5.65
N TYR A 113 -1.19 -3.15 4.49
CA TYR A 113 -2.58 -3.54 4.25
C TYR A 113 -2.78 -5.04 4.42
N GLU A 114 -1.90 -5.87 3.88
CA GLU A 114 -1.95 -7.33 3.99
C GLU A 114 -1.80 -7.79 5.43
N CYS A 115 -0.83 -7.25 6.17
CA CYS A 115 -0.65 -7.54 7.60
C CYS A 115 -1.91 -7.22 8.41
N ALA A 116 -2.43 -6.01 8.28
CA ALA A 116 -3.62 -5.59 9.00
C ALA A 116 -4.87 -6.38 8.57
N GLY A 117 -4.98 -6.75 7.29
CA GLY A 117 -6.06 -7.59 6.77
C GLY A 117 -6.07 -8.98 7.38
N VAL A 118 -4.91 -9.63 7.50
CA VAL A 118 -4.82 -10.97 8.12
C VAL A 118 -5.11 -10.91 9.62
N ILE A 119 -4.64 -9.88 10.32
CA ILE A 119 -4.98 -9.68 11.74
C ILE A 119 -6.49 -9.44 11.91
N PHE A 120 -7.11 -8.67 11.03
CA PHE A 120 -8.56 -8.48 11.02
C PHE A 120 -9.30 -9.80 10.80
N ILE A 121 -8.87 -10.62 9.84
CA ILE A 121 -9.44 -11.93 9.57
C ILE A 121 -9.33 -12.84 10.81
N SER A 122 -8.18 -12.85 11.51
CA SER A 122 -8.01 -13.65 12.74
C SER A 122 -8.99 -13.23 13.82
N GLN A 123 -9.22 -11.93 13.99
CA GLN A 123 -10.17 -11.40 14.97
C GLN A 123 -11.61 -11.78 14.62
N VAL A 124 -12.00 -11.72 13.36
CA VAL A 124 -13.34 -12.13 12.90
C VAL A 124 -13.57 -13.64 13.11
N LEU A 125 -12.52 -14.45 12.92
CA LEU A 125 -12.57 -15.90 13.15
C LEU A 125 -12.44 -16.29 14.63
N GLY A 126 -12.16 -15.34 15.53
CA GLY A 126 -11.93 -15.60 16.95
C GLY A 126 -10.65 -16.41 17.21
N VAL A 127 -9.64 -16.27 16.34
CA VAL A 127 -8.35 -16.97 16.45
C VAL A 127 -7.32 -16.03 17.06
N ASP A 128 -6.79 -16.41 18.22
CA ASP A 128 -5.68 -15.70 18.84
C ASP A 128 -4.35 -16.06 18.18
N LEU A 129 -3.68 -15.05 17.62
CA LEU A 129 -2.38 -15.22 16.98
C LEU A 129 -1.25 -15.13 18.00
N SER A 130 -0.42 -16.18 18.06
CA SER A 130 0.84 -16.15 18.80
C SER A 130 1.81 -15.13 18.19
N MET A 131 2.81 -14.68 18.97
CA MET A 131 3.86 -13.77 18.48
C MET A 131 4.60 -14.34 17.26
N THR A 132 4.83 -15.65 17.22
CA THR A 132 5.46 -16.30 16.06
C THR A 132 4.59 -16.19 14.81
N GLN A 133 3.28 -16.42 14.94
CA GLN A 133 2.35 -16.26 13.80
C GLN A 133 2.26 -14.79 13.34
N GLN A 134 2.22 -13.83 14.26
CA GLN A 134 2.25 -12.42 13.91
C GLN A 134 3.53 -12.04 13.14
N PHE A 135 4.68 -12.53 13.59
CA PHE A 135 5.95 -12.33 12.88
C PHE A 135 5.94 -13.00 11.49
N THR A 136 5.39 -14.21 11.39
CA THR A 136 5.21 -14.91 10.10
C THR A 136 4.33 -14.10 9.14
N ILE A 137 3.24 -13.51 9.64
CA ILE A 137 2.37 -12.63 8.85
C ILE A 137 3.16 -11.46 8.28
N VAL A 138 3.96 -10.77 9.11
CA VAL A 138 4.76 -9.61 8.68
C VAL A 138 5.74 -10.00 7.57
N ILE A 139 6.50 -11.07 7.77
CA ILE A 139 7.48 -11.52 6.77
C ILE A 139 6.80 -11.99 5.49
N THR A 140 5.72 -12.77 5.61
CA THR A 140 5.01 -13.28 4.43
C THR A 140 4.31 -12.16 3.66
N ALA A 141 3.71 -11.18 4.35
CA ALA A 141 3.10 -10.03 3.71
C ALA A 141 4.16 -9.16 2.97
N LEU A 142 5.32 -8.96 3.58
CA LEU A 142 6.43 -8.28 2.92
C LEU A 142 6.86 -9.01 1.63
N LEU A 143 7.01 -10.32 1.68
CA LEU A 143 7.39 -11.11 0.51
C LEU A 143 6.27 -11.19 -0.53
N ALA A 144 5.00 -11.31 -0.10
CA ALA A 144 3.84 -11.33 -0.99
C ALA A 144 3.66 -9.99 -1.71
N SER A 145 3.86 -8.88 -1.01
CA SER A 145 3.75 -7.54 -1.59
C SER A 145 4.77 -7.30 -2.71
N ILE A 146 5.97 -7.88 -2.63
CA ILE A 146 6.99 -7.85 -3.69
C ILE A 146 6.50 -8.54 -4.98
N GLY A 147 5.65 -9.56 -4.85
CA GLY A 147 5.07 -10.27 -5.99
C GLY A 147 3.73 -9.70 -6.47
N ALA A 148 3.20 -8.69 -5.79
CA ALA A 148 1.92 -8.10 -6.15
C ALA A 148 2.01 -7.30 -7.45
N ALA A 149 0.99 -7.40 -8.29
CA ALA A 149 0.92 -6.57 -9.49
C ALA A 149 0.48 -5.15 -9.13
N GLY A 150 1.07 -4.14 -9.78
CA GLY A 150 0.72 -2.72 -9.59
C GLY A 150 -0.64 -2.33 -10.23
N ILE A 151 -1.66 -3.16 -10.01
CA ILE A 151 -3.03 -3.02 -10.54
C ILE A 151 -4.05 -2.93 -9.38
N PRO A 152 -5.25 -2.38 -9.62
CA PRO A 152 -6.27 -2.25 -8.58
C PRO A 152 -6.63 -3.58 -7.89
N SER A 153 -6.82 -3.52 -6.57
CA SER A 153 -7.23 -4.64 -5.69
C SER A 153 -6.28 -5.85 -5.65
N ALA A 154 -5.06 -5.74 -6.14
CA ALA A 154 -4.09 -6.85 -6.11
C ALA A 154 -3.80 -7.32 -4.66
N GLY A 155 -3.72 -6.41 -3.70
CA GLY A 155 -3.43 -6.73 -2.30
C GLY A 155 -4.47 -7.64 -1.65
N LEU A 156 -5.77 -7.56 -2.02
CA LEU A 156 -6.79 -8.49 -1.53
C LEU A 156 -6.51 -9.94 -1.92
N VAL A 157 -5.99 -10.15 -3.13
CA VAL A 157 -5.63 -11.50 -3.59
C VAL A 157 -4.41 -12.02 -2.81
N MET A 158 -3.45 -11.15 -2.50
CA MET A 158 -2.26 -11.52 -1.75
C MET A 158 -2.56 -11.88 -0.29
N ILE A 159 -3.64 -11.36 0.31
CA ILE A 159 -4.09 -11.75 1.66
C ILE A 159 -4.29 -13.27 1.77
N PHE A 160 -4.80 -13.94 0.72
CA PHE A 160 -4.92 -15.41 0.73
C PHE A 160 -3.57 -16.09 0.93
N ILE A 161 -2.51 -15.62 0.30
CA ILE A 161 -1.16 -16.20 0.45
C ILE A 161 -0.69 -16.05 1.90
N VAL A 162 -0.92 -14.89 2.49
CA VAL A 162 -0.49 -14.60 3.87
C VAL A 162 -1.32 -15.41 4.88
N THR A 163 -2.63 -15.58 4.66
CA THR A 163 -3.50 -16.40 5.54
C THR A 163 -3.14 -17.89 5.49
N GLN A 164 -2.75 -18.41 4.34
CA GLN A 164 -2.28 -19.78 4.20
C GLN A 164 -1.00 -20.04 5.00
N ALA A 165 -0.08 -19.06 5.07
CA ALA A 165 1.16 -19.19 5.84
C ALA A 165 0.93 -19.38 7.35
N VAL A 166 -0.22 -18.96 7.87
CA VAL A 166 -0.62 -19.15 9.28
C VAL A 166 -1.70 -20.22 9.46
N GLY A 167 -2.07 -20.94 8.40
CA GLY A 167 -2.91 -22.12 8.43
C GLY A 167 -4.42 -21.85 8.53
N PHE A 168 -4.90 -20.69 8.05
CA PHE A 168 -6.34 -20.39 8.01
C PHE A 168 -7.04 -21.19 6.92
N ASN A 169 -8.34 -21.50 7.17
CA ASN A 169 -9.18 -22.19 6.21
C ASN A 169 -9.58 -21.26 5.06
N ASP A 170 -9.29 -21.64 3.82
CA ASP A 170 -9.55 -20.82 2.62
C ASP A 170 -11.03 -20.45 2.43
N ALA A 171 -11.97 -21.33 2.82
CA ALA A 171 -13.40 -21.06 2.66
C ALA A 171 -13.88 -19.95 3.61
N ASP A 172 -13.40 -19.94 4.86
CA ASP A 172 -13.74 -18.93 5.85
C ASP A 172 -13.10 -17.59 5.47
N VAL A 173 -11.84 -17.62 5.06
CA VAL A 173 -11.10 -16.45 4.56
C VAL A 173 -11.79 -15.81 3.36
N ALA A 174 -12.26 -16.62 2.40
CA ALA A 174 -12.94 -16.11 1.19
C ALA A 174 -14.21 -15.31 1.51
N ILE A 175 -14.96 -15.74 2.53
CA ILE A 175 -16.18 -15.03 2.96
C ILE A 175 -15.82 -13.65 3.53
N ILE A 176 -14.79 -13.58 4.37
CA ILE A 176 -14.35 -12.32 5.00
C ILE A 176 -13.75 -11.39 3.96
N ILE A 177 -12.90 -11.88 3.05
CA ILE A 177 -12.35 -11.10 1.94
C ILE A 177 -13.46 -10.55 1.04
N GLY A 178 -14.53 -11.33 0.82
CA GLY A 178 -15.71 -10.83 0.09
C GLY A 178 -16.35 -9.60 0.74
N THR A 179 -16.32 -9.54 2.07
CA THR A 179 -16.79 -8.37 2.84
C THR A 179 -15.78 -7.21 2.76
N MET A 180 -14.48 -7.49 2.88
CA MET A 180 -13.42 -6.49 2.76
C MET A 180 -13.42 -5.82 1.37
N LEU A 181 -13.73 -6.57 0.32
CA LEU A 181 -13.84 -6.06 -1.05
C LEU A 181 -14.87 -4.92 -1.19
N ALA A 182 -15.92 -4.91 -0.35
CA ALA A 182 -16.94 -3.86 -0.38
C ALA A 182 -16.37 -2.48 0.00
N VAL A 183 -15.30 -2.45 0.78
CA VAL A 183 -14.65 -1.22 1.29
C VAL A 183 -13.22 -1.04 0.79
N ASP A 184 -12.73 -1.96 -0.04
CA ASP A 184 -11.35 -1.96 -0.51
C ASP A 184 -11.00 -0.72 -1.34
N ARG A 185 -11.91 -0.22 -2.14
CA ARG A 185 -11.60 0.84 -3.13
C ARG A 185 -10.94 2.08 -2.54
N PRO A 186 -11.49 2.74 -1.49
CA PRO A 186 -10.83 3.91 -0.89
C PRO A 186 -9.48 3.57 -0.25
N LEU A 187 -9.35 2.36 0.32
CA LEU A 187 -8.09 1.89 0.91
C LEU A 187 -7.04 1.64 -0.16
N ASP A 188 -7.43 1.07 -1.30
CA ASP A 188 -6.56 0.82 -2.44
C ASP A 188 -6.05 2.12 -3.08
N MET A 189 -6.92 3.13 -3.21
CA MET A 189 -6.54 4.48 -3.65
C MET A 189 -5.47 5.08 -2.73
N PHE A 190 -5.66 5.02 -1.43
CA PHE A 190 -4.72 5.55 -0.46
C PHE A 190 -3.41 4.75 -0.42
N ARG A 191 -3.49 3.43 -0.40
CA ARG A 191 -2.35 2.51 -0.44
C ARG A 191 -1.45 2.75 -1.65
N THR A 192 -2.06 2.90 -2.84
CA THR A 192 -1.32 3.18 -4.08
C THR A 192 -0.58 4.51 -4.01
N MET A 193 -1.22 5.54 -3.45
CA MET A 193 -0.57 6.84 -3.22
C MET A 193 0.66 6.69 -2.29
N VAL A 194 0.56 5.87 -1.24
CA VAL A 194 1.69 5.59 -0.34
C VAL A 194 2.82 4.89 -1.10
N ASN A 195 2.52 3.82 -1.85
CA ASN A 195 3.51 3.06 -2.60
C ASN A 195 4.31 3.95 -3.57
N ILE A 196 3.64 4.74 -4.41
CA ILE A 196 4.38 5.61 -5.36
C ILE A 196 5.16 6.74 -4.67
N THR A 197 4.74 7.14 -3.48
CA THR A 197 5.47 8.12 -2.67
C THR A 197 6.77 7.51 -2.16
N SER A 198 6.74 6.30 -1.64
CA SER A 198 7.95 5.60 -1.20
C SER A 198 8.89 5.29 -2.37
N ASP A 199 8.36 4.91 -3.55
CA ASP A 199 9.15 4.73 -4.77
C ASP A 199 9.92 6.01 -5.14
N SER A 200 9.22 7.14 -5.12
CA SER A 200 9.80 8.44 -5.47
C SER A 200 10.84 8.92 -4.44
N ILE A 201 10.62 8.62 -3.16
CA ILE A 201 11.61 8.86 -2.09
C ILE A 201 12.83 7.99 -2.32
N GLY A 202 12.66 6.70 -2.65
CA GLY A 202 13.75 5.80 -2.99
C GLY A 202 14.61 6.33 -4.14
N ALA A 203 13.96 6.79 -5.22
CA ALA A 203 14.66 7.38 -6.36
C ALA A 203 15.43 8.66 -5.97
N ALA A 204 14.83 9.53 -5.17
CA ALA A 204 15.49 10.76 -4.72
C ALA A 204 16.64 10.48 -3.74
N VAL A 205 16.51 9.50 -2.86
CA VAL A 205 17.59 9.08 -1.94
C VAL A 205 18.77 8.52 -2.71
N ILE A 206 18.53 7.65 -3.70
CA ILE A 206 19.59 7.09 -4.56
C ILE A 206 20.28 8.21 -5.34
N ALA A 207 19.53 9.07 -6.01
CA ALA A 207 20.08 10.21 -6.75
C ALA A 207 20.94 11.13 -5.84
N HIS A 208 20.48 11.39 -4.63
CA HIS A 208 21.23 12.16 -3.65
C HIS A 208 22.54 11.48 -3.25
N SER A 209 22.54 10.16 -3.08
CA SER A 209 23.74 9.38 -2.74
C SER A 209 24.76 9.34 -3.86
N GLU A 210 24.31 9.43 -5.12
CA GLU A 210 25.16 9.55 -6.31
C GLU A 210 25.65 10.99 -6.58
N GLY A 211 25.30 11.93 -5.72
CA GLY A 211 25.74 13.33 -5.82
C GLY A 211 24.92 14.20 -6.78
N GLU A 212 23.73 13.76 -7.19
CA GLU A 212 22.83 14.55 -8.02
C GLU A 212 22.27 15.75 -7.23
N LYS A 213 22.13 16.90 -7.91
CA LYS A 213 21.53 18.10 -7.32
C LYS A 213 20.02 18.04 -7.43
N LEU A 214 19.34 17.85 -6.31
CA LEU A 214 17.90 17.77 -6.25
C LEU A 214 17.24 19.12 -5.97
N TYR A 215 16.02 19.31 -6.48
CA TYR A 215 15.12 20.45 -6.21
C TYR A 215 15.72 21.83 -6.54
N ASN A 216 16.71 21.90 -7.45
CA ASN A 216 17.42 23.16 -7.78
C ASN A 216 18.01 23.88 -6.55
N THR A 217 18.40 23.12 -5.52
CA THR A 217 19.05 23.64 -4.29
C THR A 217 20.56 23.55 -4.38
#